data_bf04fc162fb14b2c8a6b600b0a605ad6
#
_entry.id   bf04fc162fb14b2c8a6b600b0a605ad6
#
_cell.length_a   1.000
_cell.length_b   1.000
_cell.length_c   1.000
_cell.angle_alpha   90.00
_cell.angle_beta   90.00
_cell.angle_gamma   90.00
#
_symmetry.space_group_name_H-M   'P 1'
#
loop_
_entity.id
_entity.type
_entity.pdbx_description
1 polymer ?
#
loop_
_entity_poly.entity_id
_entity_poly.type
_entity_poly.pdbx_seq_one_letter_code
_entity_poly.pdbx_strand_id
1 'polypeptide(L)'
;MLGDILNTNAQFLSRELAELGISVLHQHVIGDNPARLKELVLQAKSRSDLLVFSGGLGPTEDDLTKETVAEAFGDTLAFDEGEWQKIIDFFARTNRRPTPNNRKQAMCPTVGHKLINDHGTAPGAWFEDADGHC
;
A
#
# COMPACT_ATOMS: atom_id res chain seq x y z
N MET A 1 -17.38 1.33 -12.97
CA MET A 1 -17.67 1.68 -11.58
C MET A 1 -18.85 2.66 -11.60
N LEU A 2 -19.94 2.31 -10.94
CA LEU A 2 -21.03 3.24 -10.70
C LEU A 2 -20.51 4.27 -9.69
N GLY A 3 -20.64 5.56 -10.00
CA GLY A 3 -20.04 6.67 -9.24
C GLY A 3 -20.63 6.96 -7.86
N ASP A 4 -21.28 5.99 -7.24
CA ASP A 4 -22.05 6.15 -6.01
C ASP A 4 -21.26 5.84 -4.72
N ILE A 5 -20.00 5.43 -4.82
CA ILE A 5 -19.16 5.15 -3.65
C ILE A 5 -18.29 6.36 -3.36
N LEU A 6 -18.58 7.04 -2.26
CA LEU A 6 -17.72 8.10 -1.73
C LEU A 6 -16.34 7.54 -1.38
N ASN A 7 -15.29 8.11 -1.94
CA ASN A 7 -13.91 7.75 -1.58
C ASN A 7 -13.55 8.39 -0.22
N THR A 8 -14.05 7.81 0.86
CA THR A 8 -13.83 8.31 2.22
C THR A 8 -12.37 8.26 2.65
N ASN A 9 -11.58 7.32 2.11
CA ASN A 9 -10.14 7.24 2.37
C ASN A 9 -9.41 8.46 1.80
N ALA A 10 -9.70 8.84 0.55
CA ALA A 10 -9.09 10.01 -0.06
C ALA A 10 -9.46 11.31 0.67
N GLN A 11 -10.71 11.43 1.11
CA GLN A 11 -11.15 12.58 1.90
C GLN A 11 -10.41 12.65 3.24
N PHE A 12 -10.32 11.55 3.95
CA PHE A 12 -9.58 11.46 5.23
C PHE A 12 -8.11 11.84 5.03
N LEU A 13 -7.42 11.19 4.09
CA LEU A 13 -6.01 11.45 3.80
C LEU A 13 -5.76 12.92 3.43
N SER A 14 -6.62 13.51 2.59
CA SER A 14 -6.47 14.92 2.20
C SER A 14 -6.55 15.87 3.38
N ARG A 15 -7.44 15.59 4.33
CA ARG A 15 -7.56 16.41 5.54
C ARG A 15 -6.34 16.27 6.45
N GLU A 16 -5.92 15.04 6.75
CA GLU A 16 -4.77 14.78 7.62
C GLU A 16 -3.47 15.35 7.03
N LEU A 17 -3.27 15.20 5.71
CA LEU A 17 -2.11 15.77 5.02
C LEU A 17 -2.13 17.30 5.04
N ALA A 18 -3.30 17.92 4.86
CA ALA A 18 -3.43 19.37 4.95
C ALA A 18 -3.08 19.92 6.36
N GLU A 19 -3.44 19.19 7.43
CA GLU A 19 -3.06 19.55 8.80
C GLU A 19 -1.54 19.51 9.03
N LEU A 20 -0.84 18.67 8.27
CA LEU A 20 0.62 18.59 8.25
C LEU A 20 1.27 19.62 7.30
N GLY A 21 0.48 20.47 6.64
CA GLY A 21 0.96 21.44 5.67
C GLY A 21 1.28 20.85 4.29
N ILE A 22 0.86 19.63 4.01
CA ILE A 22 1.08 18.95 2.73
C ILE A 22 -0.13 19.20 1.81
N SER A 23 0.11 19.77 0.64
CA SER A 23 -0.93 20.04 -0.35
C SER A 23 -1.21 18.81 -1.20
N VAL A 24 -2.45 18.33 -1.19
CA VAL A 24 -2.91 17.26 -2.09
C VAL A 24 -3.33 17.87 -3.43
N LEU A 25 -2.50 17.71 -4.44
CA LEU A 25 -2.71 18.30 -5.77
C LEU A 25 -3.51 17.39 -6.71
N HIS A 26 -3.38 16.07 -6.54
CA HIS A 26 -4.00 15.09 -7.43
C HIS A 26 -4.60 13.94 -6.63
N GLN A 27 -5.76 13.48 -7.08
CA GLN A 27 -6.39 12.25 -6.58
C GLN A 27 -6.80 11.39 -7.77
N HIS A 28 -6.48 10.10 -7.71
CA HIS A 28 -6.81 9.13 -8.73
C HIS A 28 -7.50 7.91 -8.13
N VAL A 29 -8.48 7.40 -8.85
CA VAL A 29 -9.09 6.10 -8.56
C VAL A 29 -8.76 5.18 -9.73
N ILE A 30 -8.13 4.07 -9.43
CA ILE A 30 -7.73 3.09 -10.43
C ILE A 30 -8.33 1.72 -10.09
N GLY A 31 -8.78 1.00 -11.09
CA GLY A 31 -9.23 -0.39 -10.92
C GLY A 31 -8.05 -1.35 -10.89
N ASP A 32 -8.32 -2.60 -10.55
CA ASP A 32 -7.34 -3.68 -10.35
C ASP A 32 -6.65 -4.08 -11.68
N ASN A 33 -5.73 -3.23 -12.12
CA ASN A 33 -4.91 -3.46 -13.32
C ASN A 33 -3.47 -3.00 -13.06
N PRO A 34 -2.53 -3.95 -12.92
CA PRO A 34 -1.13 -3.64 -12.57
C PRO A 34 -0.43 -2.72 -13.56
N ALA A 35 -0.68 -2.89 -14.85
CA ALA A 35 -0.05 -2.06 -15.87
C ALA A 35 -0.49 -0.60 -15.78
N ARG A 36 -1.80 -0.37 -15.58
CA ARG A 36 -2.34 0.99 -15.38
C ARG A 36 -1.86 1.59 -14.07
N LEU A 37 -1.77 0.79 -13.01
CA LEU A 37 -1.25 1.25 -11.73
C LEU A 37 0.21 1.67 -11.89
N LYS A 38 1.05 0.87 -12.53
CA LYS A 38 2.47 1.18 -12.78
C LYS A 38 2.62 2.47 -13.60
N GLU A 39 1.85 2.61 -14.67
CA GLU A 39 1.86 3.83 -15.49
C GLU A 39 1.48 5.06 -14.66
N LEU A 40 0.43 4.97 -13.83
CA LEU A 40 0.01 6.04 -12.94
C LEU A 40 1.09 6.40 -11.92
N VAL A 41 1.76 5.40 -11.31
CA VAL A 41 2.84 5.63 -10.35
C VAL A 41 3.98 6.41 -11.01
N LEU A 42 4.44 5.98 -12.19
CA LEU A 42 5.51 6.66 -12.93
C LEU A 42 5.12 8.10 -13.32
N GLN A 43 3.88 8.31 -13.76
CA GLN A 43 3.36 9.65 -14.05
C GLN A 43 3.28 10.52 -12.78
N ALA A 44 2.83 9.96 -11.66
CA ALA A 44 2.72 10.67 -10.40
C ALA A 44 4.10 11.07 -9.84
N LYS A 45 5.09 10.19 -9.91
CA LYS A 45 6.49 10.48 -9.54
C LYS A 45 7.06 11.69 -10.31
N SER A 46 6.72 11.88 -11.58
CA SER A 46 7.24 13.01 -12.38
C SER A 46 6.71 14.38 -11.97
N ARG A 47 5.74 14.46 -11.04
CA ARG A 47 5.04 15.71 -10.70
C ARG A 47 4.70 15.88 -9.23
N SER A 48 5.09 14.97 -8.37
CA SER A 48 4.75 14.99 -6.93
C SER A 48 5.91 14.44 -6.13
N ASP A 49 6.18 15.03 -4.98
CA ASP A 49 7.25 14.61 -4.07
C ASP A 49 6.79 13.42 -3.22
N LEU A 50 5.50 13.36 -2.87
CA LEU A 50 4.87 12.32 -2.05
C LEU A 50 3.70 11.68 -2.78
N LEU A 51 3.67 10.36 -2.80
CA LEU A 51 2.60 9.54 -3.34
C LEU A 51 2.00 8.66 -2.22
N VAL A 52 0.71 8.78 -1.99
CA VAL A 52 0.01 7.96 -0.98
C VAL A 52 -0.97 7.02 -1.67
N PHE A 53 -0.82 5.73 -1.45
CA PHE A 53 -1.67 4.68 -2.00
C PHE A 53 -2.55 4.08 -0.91
N SER A 54 -3.81 3.83 -1.23
CA SER A 54 -4.77 3.18 -0.34
C SER A 54 -5.52 2.08 -1.08
N GLY A 55 -5.52 0.88 -0.51
CA GLY A 55 -6.11 -0.32 -1.09
C GLY A 55 -5.08 -1.25 -1.75
N GLY A 56 -5.53 -2.44 -2.18
CA GLY A 56 -4.69 -3.44 -2.85
C GLY A 56 -3.59 -4.05 -1.98
N LEU A 57 -3.76 -4.11 -0.65
CA LEU A 57 -2.83 -4.73 0.31
C LEU A 57 -3.33 -6.07 0.85
N GLY A 58 -4.43 -6.58 0.32
CA GLY A 58 -5.04 -7.84 0.72
C GLY A 58 -4.26 -9.07 0.27
N PRO A 59 -4.82 -10.26 0.55
CA PRO A 59 -4.18 -11.53 0.23
C PRO A 59 -4.53 -12.06 -1.17
N THR A 60 -5.38 -11.39 -1.94
CA THR A 60 -5.83 -11.88 -3.24
C THR A 60 -4.81 -11.59 -4.35
N GLU A 61 -4.97 -12.24 -5.50
CA GLU A 61 -4.08 -12.03 -6.65
C GLU A 61 -4.22 -10.61 -7.23
N ASP A 62 -5.39 -9.99 -7.05
CA ASP A 62 -5.67 -8.64 -7.54
C ASP A 62 -5.10 -7.54 -6.61
N ASP A 63 -4.70 -7.90 -5.40
CA ASP A 63 -4.05 -6.98 -4.45
C ASP A 63 -2.56 -6.80 -4.82
N LEU A 64 -2.26 -5.95 -5.78
CA LEU A 64 -0.92 -5.79 -6.36
C LEU A 64 -0.30 -4.41 -6.11
N THR A 65 -0.88 -3.59 -5.24
CA THR A 65 -0.41 -2.22 -5.01
C THR A 65 1.03 -2.21 -4.50
N LYS A 66 1.34 -2.99 -3.48
CA LYS A 66 2.65 -3.00 -2.83
C LYS A 66 3.76 -3.48 -3.77
N GLU A 67 3.50 -4.53 -4.54
CA GLU A 67 4.44 -5.08 -5.53
C GLU A 67 4.70 -4.09 -6.67
N THR A 68 3.63 -3.48 -7.19
CA THR A 68 3.73 -2.54 -8.30
C THR A 68 4.47 -1.26 -7.91
N VAL A 69 4.21 -0.76 -6.69
CA VAL A 69 4.89 0.43 -6.18
C VAL A 69 6.36 0.12 -5.88
N ALA A 70 6.66 -1.02 -5.24
CA ALA A 70 8.03 -1.46 -5.01
C ALA A 70 8.84 -1.49 -6.32
N GLU A 71 8.30 -2.12 -7.36
CA GLU A 71 8.95 -2.17 -8.68
C GLU A 71 9.19 -0.77 -9.27
N ALA A 72 8.21 0.13 -9.14
CA ALA A 72 8.32 1.50 -9.68
C ALA A 72 9.34 2.36 -8.92
N PHE A 73 9.64 2.01 -7.68
CA PHE A 73 10.67 2.65 -6.84
C PHE A 73 12.01 1.92 -6.87
N GLY A 74 12.14 0.83 -7.63
CA GLY A 74 13.37 0.05 -7.75
C GLY A 74 13.67 -0.81 -6.51
N ASP A 75 12.67 -1.08 -5.69
CA ASP A 75 12.76 -1.97 -4.54
C ASP A 75 12.18 -3.35 -4.86
N THR A 76 12.43 -4.30 -3.99
CA THR A 76 11.85 -5.64 -4.02
C THR A 76 11.20 -5.95 -2.68
N LEU A 77 10.37 -6.98 -2.65
CA LEU A 77 9.72 -7.43 -1.43
C LEU A 77 10.30 -8.76 -0.97
N ALA A 78 10.56 -8.88 0.33
CA ALA A 78 10.98 -10.12 0.98
C ALA A 78 9.98 -10.55 2.05
N PHE A 79 9.91 -11.84 2.30
CA PHE A 79 9.06 -12.39 3.33
C PHE A 79 9.60 -12.05 4.73
N ASP A 80 8.73 -11.51 5.59
CA ASP A 80 9.05 -11.15 6.97
C ASP A 80 8.34 -12.12 7.94
N GLU A 81 9.12 -12.93 8.62
CA GLU A 81 8.61 -13.92 9.59
C GLU A 81 7.90 -13.25 10.78
N GLY A 82 8.36 -12.06 11.20
CA GLY A 82 7.73 -11.32 12.29
C GLY A 82 6.32 -10.83 11.92
N GLU A 83 6.15 -10.32 10.69
CA GLU A 83 4.83 -9.93 10.19
C GLU A 83 3.95 -11.16 9.96
N TRP A 84 4.50 -12.27 9.50
CA TRP A 84 3.74 -13.51 9.38
C TRP A 84 3.23 -14.01 10.73
N GLN A 85 4.05 -13.95 11.79
CA GLN A 85 3.62 -14.32 13.13
C GLN A 85 2.48 -13.41 13.64
N LYS A 86 2.55 -12.09 13.37
CA LYS A 86 1.46 -11.16 13.72
C LYS A 86 0.15 -11.52 13.00
N ILE A 87 0.23 -11.92 11.74
CA ILE A 87 -0.94 -12.38 10.97
C ILE A 87 -1.54 -13.64 11.63
N ILE A 88 -0.72 -14.62 12.00
CA ILE A 88 -1.17 -15.82 12.71
C ILE A 88 -1.89 -15.43 14.00
N ASP A 89 -1.28 -14.58 14.81
CA ASP A 89 -1.83 -14.13 16.08
C ASP A 89 -3.14 -13.36 15.93
N PHE A 90 -3.25 -12.53 14.88
CA PHE A 90 -4.49 -11.81 14.55
C PHE A 90 -5.64 -12.79 14.25
N PHE A 91 -5.40 -13.79 13.41
CA PHE A 91 -6.40 -14.80 13.09
C PHE A 91 -6.76 -15.67 14.31
N ALA A 92 -5.79 -15.99 15.15
CA ALA A 92 -6.01 -16.77 16.37
C ALA A 92 -7.00 -16.09 17.34
N ARG A 93 -6.98 -14.75 17.45
CA ARG A 93 -7.94 -13.97 18.27
C ARG A 93 -9.39 -14.21 17.87
N THR A 94 -9.65 -14.55 16.62
CA THR A 94 -11.00 -14.86 16.09
C THR A 94 -11.23 -16.37 15.91
N ASN A 95 -10.37 -17.19 16.49
CA ASN A 95 -10.39 -18.66 16.37
C ASN A 95 -10.35 -19.13 14.90
N ARG A 96 -9.58 -18.42 14.08
CA ARG A 96 -9.35 -18.72 12.66
C ARG A 96 -7.87 -19.00 12.41
N ARG A 97 -7.57 -19.49 11.22
CA ARG A 97 -6.20 -19.66 10.73
C ARG A 97 -6.04 -18.90 9.42
N PRO A 98 -4.87 -18.29 9.19
CA PRO A 98 -4.59 -17.66 7.89
C PRO A 98 -4.53 -18.74 6.81
N THR A 99 -4.92 -18.35 5.59
CA THR A 99 -4.76 -19.20 4.40
C THR A 99 -3.35 -19.00 3.81
N PRO A 100 -2.88 -19.89 2.92
CA PRO A 100 -1.60 -19.70 2.24
C PRO A 100 -1.45 -18.35 1.55
N ASN A 101 -2.54 -17.79 1.01
CA ASN A 101 -2.55 -16.50 0.34
C ASN A 101 -2.21 -15.34 1.28
N ASN A 102 -2.51 -15.45 2.58
CA ASN A 102 -2.17 -14.43 3.55
C ASN A 102 -0.64 -14.23 3.70
N ARG A 103 0.19 -15.18 3.24
CA ARG A 103 1.65 -15.01 3.21
C ARG A 103 2.08 -13.81 2.38
N LYS A 104 1.32 -13.46 1.34
CA LYS A 104 1.53 -12.27 0.52
C LYS A 104 1.52 -10.98 1.36
N GLN A 105 0.68 -10.92 2.38
CA GLN A 105 0.59 -9.75 3.26
C GLN A 105 1.85 -9.56 4.11
N ALA A 106 2.60 -10.63 4.38
CA ALA A 106 3.87 -10.59 5.11
C ALA A 106 5.10 -10.23 4.23
N MET A 107 4.88 -9.90 2.95
CA MET A 107 5.96 -9.40 2.10
C MET A 107 6.23 -7.93 2.43
N CYS A 108 7.48 -7.60 2.78
CA CYS A 108 7.91 -6.27 3.19
C CYS A 108 9.04 -5.73 2.29
N PRO A 109 9.20 -4.40 2.16
CA PRO A 109 10.30 -3.80 1.40
C PRO A 109 11.67 -4.30 1.85
N THR A 110 12.60 -4.46 0.91
CA THR A 110 13.99 -4.86 1.21
C THR A 110 14.91 -3.68 1.45
N VAL A 111 14.65 -2.55 0.82
CA VAL A 111 15.39 -1.29 0.95
C VAL A 111 14.56 -0.26 1.71
N GLY A 112 13.29 -0.09 1.34
CA GLY A 112 12.35 0.78 2.03
C GLY A 112 11.99 0.29 3.44
N HIS A 113 10.93 0.85 4.00
CA HIS A 113 10.52 0.56 5.37
C HIS A 113 9.10 -0.01 5.43
N LYS A 114 8.87 -0.95 6.32
CA LYS A 114 7.51 -1.38 6.67
C LYS A 114 6.86 -0.38 7.62
N LEU A 115 5.59 -0.08 7.38
CA LEU A 115 4.77 0.71 8.29
C LEU A 115 3.91 -0.25 9.12
N ILE A 116 4.03 -0.12 10.44
CA ILE A 116 3.32 -1.00 11.38
C ILE A 116 1.80 -0.78 11.27
N ASN A 117 1.05 -1.88 11.22
CA ASN A 117 -0.40 -1.85 11.27
C ASN A 117 -0.89 -2.64 12.49
N ASP A 118 -1.40 -1.93 13.48
CA ASP A 118 -1.95 -2.53 14.71
C ASP A 118 -3.45 -2.89 14.59
N HIS A 119 -4.10 -2.51 13.48
CA HIS A 119 -5.54 -2.66 13.28
C HIS A 119 -5.92 -3.71 12.23
N GLY A 120 -4.95 -4.28 11.52
CA GLY A 120 -5.19 -5.22 10.43
C GLY A 120 -4.05 -6.22 10.23
N THR A 121 -4.16 -7.00 9.15
CA THR A 121 -3.20 -8.08 8.85
C THR A 121 -2.07 -7.64 7.92
N ALA A 122 -2.27 -6.62 7.10
CA ALA A 122 -1.27 -6.18 6.14
C ALA A 122 -0.52 -4.95 6.68
N PRO A 123 0.81 -5.00 6.83
CA PRO A 123 1.60 -3.81 7.09
C PRO A 123 1.57 -2.89 5.87
N GLY A 124 1.69 -1.58 6.10
CA GLY A 124 1.98 -0.62 5.05
C GLY A 124 3.44 -0.73 4.60
N ALA A 125 3.78 0.03 3.56
CA ALA A 125 5.13 0.10 3.04
C ALA A 125 5.48 1.55 2.69
N TRP A 126 6.72 1.92 2.93
CA TRP A 126 7.31 3.19 2.54
C TRP A 126 8.46 2.92 1.59
N PHE A 127 8.46 3.56 0.46
CA PHE A 127 9.51 3.48 -0.53
C PHE A 127 10.07 4.89 -0.77
N GLU A 128 11.36 4.98 -1.03
CA GLU A 128 12.03 6.23 -1.36
C GLU A 128 13.03 5.97 -2.48
N ASP A 129 13.08 6.85 -3.46
CA ASP A 129 14.07 6.76 -4.53
C ASP A 129 15.23 7.74 -4.34
N ALA A 130 16.24 7.63 -5.22
CA ALA A 130 17.43 8.48 -5.17
C ALA A 130 17.15 9.96 -5.44
N ASP A 131 16.01 10.27 -6.04
CA ASP A 131 15.58 11.65 -6.36
C ASP A 131 14.77 12.28 -5.21
N GLY A 132 14.49 11.51 -4.15
CA GLY A 132 13.77 11.94 -2.96
C GLY A 132 12.24 11.88 -3.08
N HIS A 133 11.70 11.18 -4.09
CA HIS A 133 10.27 10.86 -4.13
C HIS A 133 9.94 9.74 -3.14
N CYS A 134 8.77 9.79 -2.54
CA CYS A 134 8.29 8.77 -1.61
C CYS A 134 6.76 8.55 -1.69
#